data_254d900fd63a96333a2fda8eed2c4c94
#
_entry.id   254d900fd63a96333a2fda8eed2c4c94
#
_cell.length_a   1.000
_cell.length_b   1.000
_cell.length_c   1.000
_cell.angle_alpha   90.00
_cell.angle_beta   90.00
_cell.angle_gamma   90.00
#
_symmetry.space_group_name_H-M   'P 1'
#
loop_
_entity.id
_entity.type
_entity.pdbx_description
1 polymer ?
#
loop_
_entity_poly.entity_id
_entity_poly.type
_entity_poly.pdbx_seq_one_letter_code
_entity_poly.pdbx_strand_id
1 'polypeptide(L)'
;MKIAIAVDAQPFFSALLGGVARKIFFDPRFRFITTNFTLDEVKKYTNFIAEKSGKKEKDILQALELLPVVSYAQERYQHKLLIADQLIGSRDPKDIDILALALTTRAILWTEDKDFDNIPGIFIVHTKDLL
;
A
#
# COMPACT_ATOMS: atom_id res chain seq x y z
N MET A 1 19.25 -2.10 -10.25
CA MET A 1 17.84 -2.44 -10.46
C MET A 1 17.11 -2.44 -9.13
N LYS A 2 15.93 -1.84 -9.09
CA LYS A 2 15.12 -1.82 -7.87
C LYS A 2 14.02 -2.88 -7.92
N ILE A 3 13.71 -3.43 -6.76
CA ILE A 3 12.62 -4.41 -6.63
C ILE A 3 11.32 -3.64 -6.46
N ALA A 4 10.33 -3.90 -7.31
CA ALA A 4 9.03 -3.25 -7.23
C ALA A 4 8.18 -3.86 -6.10
N ILE A 5 7.66 -3.00 -5.23
CA ILE A 5 6.80 -3.39 -4.13
C ILE A 5 5.51 -2.58 -4.19
N ALA A 6 4.39 -3.27 -4.32
CA ALA A 6 3.06 -2.67 -4.22
C ALA A 6 2.69 -2.57 -2.73
N VAL A 7 2.23 -1.41 -2.29
CA VAL A 7 2.03 -1.11 -0.88
C VAL A 7 0.55 -0.97 -0.58
N ASP A 8 0.05 -1.80 0.34
CA ASP A 8 -1.29 -1.71 0.90
C ASP A 8 -1.41 -0.50 1.84
N ALA A 9 -2.61 -0.21 2.34
CA ALA A 9 -2.85 0.97 3.18
C ALA A 9 -2.12 0.92 4.53
N GLN A 10 -2.06 -0.25 5.16
CA GLN A 10 -1.52 -0.39 6.51
C GLN A 10 -0.08 0.12 6.68
N PRO A 11 0.86 -0.19 5.79
CA PRO A 11 2.22 0.36 5.91
C PRO A 11 2.27 1.88 5.90
N PHE A 12 1.36 2.55 5.17
CA PHE A 12 1.29 4.01 5.19
C PHE A 12 0.90 4.53 6.57
N PHE A 13 -0.08 3.91 7.22
CA PHE A 13 -0.48 4.31 8.57
C PHE A 13 0.69 4.16 9.55
N SER A 14 1.40 3.04 9.49
CA SER A 14 2.57 2.80 10.32
C SER A 14 3.63 3.88 10.10
N ALA A 15 3.94 4.20 8.85
CA ALA A 15 4.94 5.22 8.52
C ALA A 15 4.54 6.60 9.04
N LEU A 16 3.27 6.97 8.87
CA LEU A 16 2.77 8.28 9.29
C LEU A 16 2.70 8.44 10.80
N LEU A 17 2.55 7.32 11.53
CA LEU A 17 2.59 7.31 13.00
C LEU A 17 4.01 7.22 13.55
N GLY A 18 5.03 7.24 12.68
CA GLY A 18 6.43 7.17 13.09
C GLY A 18 6.94 5.75 13.34
N GLY A 19 6.21 4.74 12.86
CA GLY A 19 6.61 3.35 13.00
C GLY A 19 7.74 2.94 12.06
N VAL A 20 8.19 1.71 12.22
CA VAL A 20 9.35 1.15 11.52
C VAL A 20 9.18 1.13 9.99
N ALA A 21 7.94 1.10 9.50
CA ALA A 21 7.65 1.15 8.06
C ALA A 21 8.23 2.40 7.40
N ARG A 22 8.36 3.50 8.13
CA ARG A 22 8.92 4.74 7.60
C ARG A 22 10.33 4.54 7.03
N LYS A 23 11.17 3.79 7.75
CA LYS A 23 12.54 3.51 7.28
C LYS A 23 12.54 2.67 6.02
N ILE A 24 11.60 1.74 5.92
CA ILE A 24 11.50 0.85 4.77
C ILE A 24 11.19 1.64 3.51
N PHE A 25 10.29 2.64 3.58
CA PHE A 25 9.95 3.47 2.43
C PHE A 25 11.17 4.21 1.86
N PHE A 26 12.18 4.48 2.65
CA PHE A 26 13.39 5.18 2.19
C PHE A 26 14.54 4.24 1.84
N ASP A 27 14.29 2.93 1.82
CA ASP A 27 15.29 1.93 1.44
C ASP A 27 15.51 1.99 -0.09
N PRO A 28 16.73 2.29 -0.55
CA PRO A 28 16.99 2.46 -1.97
C PRO A 28 16.92 1.19 -2.80
N ARG A 29 16.85 0.02 -2.16
CA ARG A 29 16.71 -1.26 -2.89
C ARG A 29 15.34 -1.42 -3.53
N PHE A 30 14.34 -0.67 -3.06
CA PHE A 30 12.94 -0.88 -3.45
C PHE A 30 12.40 0.31 -4.21
N ARG A 31 11.51 -0.01 -5.15
CA ARG A 31 10.65 0.98 -5.80
C ARG A 31 9.22 0.71 -5.35
N PHE A 32 8.65 1.64 -4.60
CA PHE A 32 7.32 1.49 -4.04
C PHE A 32 6.27 2.04 -5.01
N ILE A 33 5.21 1.26 -5.21
CA ILE A 33 4.05 1.64 -6.02
C ILE A 33 2.78 1.38 -5.22
N THR A 34 1.72 2.11 -5.54
CA THR A 34 0.41 1.90 -4.94
C THR A 34 -0.66 2.38 -5.92
N THR A 35 -1.92 2.30 -5.53
CA THR A 35 -3.03 2.81 -6.32
C THR A 35 -3.50 4.14 -5.77
N ASN A 36 -4.10 4.98 -6.64
CA ASN A 36 -4.77 6.19 -6.18
C ASN A 36 -5.88 5.85 -5.18
N PHE A 37 -6.58 4.74 -5.41
CA PHE A 37 -7.62 4.26 -4.50
C PHE A 37 -7.05 4.00 -3.09
N THR A 38 -5.90 3.33 -2.99
CA THR A 38 -5.25 3.03 -1.71
C THR A 38 -4.84 4.33 -1.00
N LEU A 39 -4.24 5.28 -1.74
CA LEU A 39 -3.87 6.57 -1.14
C LEU A 39 -5.07 7.35 -0.66
N ASP A 40 -6.18 7.32 -1.40
CA ASP A 40 -7.41 7.98 -0.98
C ASP A 40 -7.95 7.38 0.31
N GLU A 41 -7.84 6.06 0.48
CA GLU A 41 -8.17 5.39 1.74
C GLU A 41 -7.31 5.92 2.90
N VAL A 42 -5.99 6.02 2.67
CA VAL A 42 -5.08 6.54 3.69
C VAL A 42 -5.46 7.98 4.06
N LYS A 43 -5.76 8.81 3.06
CA LYS A 43 -6.12 10.22 3.27
C LYS A 43 -7.39 10.41 4.11
N LYS A 44 -8.31 9.45 4.08
CA LYS A 44 -9.51 9.51 4.92
C LYS A 44 -9.20 9.47 6.40
N TYR A 45 -8.04 8.94 6.78
CA TYR A 45 -7.65 8.76 8.18
C TYR A 45 -6.62 9.78 8.66
N THR A 46 -6.29 10.80 7.86
CA THR A 46 -5.26 11.78 8.25
C THR A 46 -5.61 12.54 9.53
N ASN A 47 -6.89 12.86 9.73
CA ASN A 47 -7.33 13.51 10.95
C ASN A 47 -7.12 12.63 12.18
N PHE A 48 -7.49 11.36 12.08
CA PHE A 48 -7.27 10.38 13.15
C PHE A 48 -5.79 10.22 13.47
N ILE A 49 -4.94 10.14 12.43
CA ILE A 49 -3.48 10.01 12.59
C ILE A 49 -2.92 11.26 13.26
N ALA A 50 -3.40 12.44 12.87
CA ALA A 50 -2.98 13.71 13.45
C ALA A 50 -3.28 13.77 14.95
N GLU A 51 -4.49 13.41 15.34
CA GLU A 51 -4.88 13.35 16.74
C GLU A 51 -4.01 12.39 17.53
N LYS A 52 -3.81 11.19 17.01
CA LYS A 52 -3.07 10.14 17.69
C LYS A 52 -1.58 10.47 17.84
N SER A 53 -1.01 11.16 16.86
CA SER A 53 0.41 11.51 16.83
C SER A 53 0.72 12.86 17.50
N GLY A 54 -0.31 13.65 17.81
CA GLY A 54 -0.14 15.00 18.32
C GLY A 54 0.33 16.01 17.29
N LYS A 55 0.19 15.67 15.99
CA LYS A 55 0.62 16.53 14.89
C LYS A 55 -0.58 17.15 14.19
N LYS A 56 -0.33 18.19 13.37
CA LYS A 56 -1.37 18.80 12.57
C LYS A 56 -1.68 17.96 11.34
N GLU A 57 -2.96 17.97 10.92
CA GLU A 57 -3.38 17.22 9.73
C GLU A 57 -2.57 17.59 8.49
N LYS A 58 -2.28 18.88 8.29
CA LYS A 58 -1.48 19.33 7.15
C LYS A 58 -0.07 18.73 7.14
N ASP A 59 0.50 18.52 8.32
CA ASP A 59 1.83 17.92 8.44
C ASP A 59 1.79 16.42 8.11
N ILE A 60 0.71 15.75 8.46
CA ILE A 60 0.50 14.34 8.08
C ILE A 60 0.36 14.22 6.56
N LEU A 61 -0.44 15.09 5.92
CA LEU A 61 -0.59 15.09 4.48
C LEU A 61 0.73 15.36 3.77
N GLN A 62 1.53 16.30 4.28
CA GLN A 62 2.84 16.60 3.73
C GLN A 62 3.79 15.41 3.88
N ALA A 63 3.77 14.75 5.04
CA ALA A 63 4.59 13.56 5.26
C ALA A 63 4.23 12.44 4.28
N LEU A 64 2.94 12.26 4.00
CA LEU A 64 2.48 11.28 3.01
C LEU A 64 3.03 11.61 1.62
N GLU A 65 2.98 12.88 1.21
CA GLU A 65 3.49 13.31 -0.09
C GLU A 65 5.00 13.12 -0.22
N LEU A 66 5.73 13.18 0.89
CA LEU A 66 7.20 13.03 0.88
C LEU A 66 7.65 11.58 0.82
N LEU A 67 6.75 10.62 1.02
CA LEU A 67 7.11 9.21 0.86
C LEU A 67 7.41 8.92 -0.62
N PRO A 68 8.51 8.21 -0.91
CA PRO A 68 8.90 7.95 -2.30
C PRO A 68 8.08 6.81 -2.91
N VAL A 69 6.81 7.07 -3.17
CA VAL A 69 5.85 6.11 -3.71
C VAL A 69 5.19 6.68 -4.95
N VAL A 70 5.12 5.87 -6.00
CA VAL A 70 4.41 6.23 -7.23
C VAL A 70 3.01 5.63 -7.17
N SER A 71 1.98 6.45 -7.38
CA SER A 71 0.60 5.98 -7.40
C SER A 71 0.09 5.88 -8.84
N TYR A 72 -0.79 4.92 -9.08
CA TYR A 72 -1.36 4.66 -10.40
C TYR A 72 -2.88 4.80 -10.38
N ALA A 73 -3.41 5.38 -11.45
CA ALA A 73 -4.85 5.40 -11.69
C ALA A 73 -5.35 4.02 -12.12
N GLN A 74 -6.65 3.80 -11.99
CA GLN A 74 -7.29 2.51 -12.26
C GLN A 74 -7.04 2.00 -13.68
N GLU A 75 -6.89 2.89 -14.66
CA GLU A 75 -6.61 2.52 -16.05
C GLU A 75 -5.38 1.62 -16.19
N ARG A 76 -4.43 1.76 -15.29
CA ARG A 76 -3.18 0.98 -15.31
C ARG A 76 -3.42 -0.51 -15.05
N TYR A 77 -4.42 -0.84 -14.22
CA TYR A 77 -4.62 -2.22 -13.75
C TYR A 77 -6.06 -2.72 -13.93
N GLN A 78 -6.92 -1.94 -14.61
CA GLN A 78 -8.35 -2.28 -14.69
C GLN A 78 -8.61 -3.64 -15.33
N HIS A 79 -7.73 -4.11 -16.23
CA HIS A 79 -7.87 -5.41 -16.87
C HIS A 79 -7.69 -6.58 -15.92
N LYS A 80 -7.18 -6.33 -14.71
CA LYS A 80 -7.03 -7.34 -13.65
C LYS A 80 -8.07 -7.23 -12.55
N LEU A 81 -8.96 -6.23 -12.60
CA LEU A 81 -9.95 -6.02 -11.54
C LEU A 81 -10.88 -7.21 -11.34
N LEU A 82 -11.35 -7.82 -12.44
CA LEU A 82 -12.25 -8.96 -12.33
C LEU A 82 -11.56 -10.16 -11.67
N ILE A 83 -10.33 -10.45 -12.08
CA ILE A 83 -9.55 -11.54 -11.48
C ILE A 83 -9.29 -11.27 -10.00
N ALA A 84 -8.91 -10.04 -9.66
CA ALA A 84 -8.66 -9.66 -8.27
C ALA A 84 -9.92 -9.78 -7.43
N ASP A 85 -11.07 -9.35 -7.97
CA ASP A 85 -12.35 -9.49 -7.28
C ASP A 85 -12.68 -10.96 -7.01
N GLN A 86 -12.46 -11.83 -7.98
CA GLN A 86 -12.70 -13.27 -7.81
C GLN A 86 -11.79 -13.88 -6.74
N LEU A 87 -10.57 -13.36 -6.60
CA LEU A 87 -9.60 -13.90 -5.65
C LEU A 87 -9.84 -13.40 -4.21
N ILE A 88 -10.28 -12.15 -4.03
CA ILE A 88 -10.31 -11.55 -2.70
C ILE A 88 -11.55 -10.69 -2.41
N GLY A 89 -12.32 -10.28 -3.42
CA GLY A 89 -13.39 -9.29 -3.27
C GLY A 89 -14.48 -9.67 -2.26
N SER A 90 -14.73 -10.97 -2.08
CA SER A 90 -15.71 -11.46 -1.10
C SER A 90 -15.30 -11.22 0.35
N ARG A 91 -14.00 -11.01 0.59
CA ARG A 91 -13.46 -10.75 1.93
C ARG A 91 -13.46 -9.27 2.26
N ASP A 92 -12.86 -8.45 1.38
CA ASP A 92 -12.85 -7.00 1.53
C ASP A 92 -12.71 -6.33 0.16
N PRO A 93 -13.75 -5.62 -0.32
CA PRO A 93 -13.68 -4.93 -1.61
C PRO A 93 -12.57 -3.89 -1.72
N LYS A 94 -12.09 -3.35 -0.59
CA LYS A 94 -10.99 -2.37 -0.58
C LYS A 94 -9.67 -2.97 -1.03
N ASP A 95 -9.53 -4.29 -0.97
CA ASP A 95 -8.29 -4.99 -1.34
C ASP A 95 -8.19 -5.29 -2.83
N ILE A 96 -9.26 -5.08 -3.58
CA ILE A 96 -9.32 -5.45 -5.01
C ILE A 96 -8.30 -4.65 -5.82
N ASP A 97 -8.26 -3.34 -5.64
CA ASP A 97 -7.42 -2.44 -6.44
C ASP A 97 -5.94 -2.73 -6.24
N ILE A 98 -5.50 -2.85 -5.00
CA ILE A 98 -4.07 -3.08 -4.75
C ILE A 98 -3.63 -4.48 -5.23
N LEU A 99 -4.50 -5.47 -5.12
CA LEU A 99 -4.23 -6.80 -5.66
C LEU A 99 -4.13 -6.75 -7.18
N ALA A 100 -5.04 -6.04 -7.84
CA ALA A 100 -5.02 -5.88 -9.29
C ALA A 100 -3.72 -5.22 -9.77
N LEU A 101 -3.25 -4.21 -9.04
CA LEU A 101 -1.98 -3.56 -9.36
C LEU A 101 -0.81 -4.53 -9.22
N ALA A 102 -0.76 -5.29 -8.12
CA ALA A 102 0.29 -6.27 -7.91
C ALA A 102 0.32 -7.33 -9.02
N LEU A 103 -0.84 -7.82 -9.41
CA LEU A 103 -0.96 -8.79 -10.50
C LEU A 103 -0.50 -8.22 -11.84
N THR A 104 -0.85 -6.96 -12.13
CA THR A 104 -0.50 -6.29 -13.38
C THR A 104 1.01 -6.07 -13.49
N THR A 105 1.63 -5.61 -12.41
CA THR A 105 3.03 -5.22 -12.40
C THR A 105 3.97 -6.33 -11.99
N ARG A 106 3.43 -7.45 -11.50
CA ARG A 106 4.18 -8.57 -10.92
C ARG A 106 5.05 -8.12 -9.74
N ALA A 107 4.64 -7.05 -9.08
CA ALA A 107 5.31 -6.55 -7.88
C ALA A 107 5.01 -7.45 -6.69
N ILE A 108 5.93 -7.45 -5.73
CA ILE A 108 5.69 -8.03 -4.41
C ILE A 108 4.66 -7.17 -3.71
N LEU A 109 3.69 -7.77 -3.01
CA LEU A 109 2.70 -7.02 -2.26
C LEU A 109 3.12 -6.92 -0.79
N TRP A 110 3.26 -5.69 -0.30
CA TRP A 110 3.55 -5.41 1.10
C TRP A 110 2.23 -5.12 1.82
N THR A 111 1.83 -6.04 2.67
CA THR A 111 0.58 -5.96 3.44
C THR A 111 0.72 -6.67 4.77
N GLU A 112 -0.05 -6.25 5.76
CA GLU A 112 -0.19 -6.99 7.02
C GLU A 112 -1.49 -7.80 7.07
N ASP A 113 -2.32 -7.72 6.03
CA ASP A 113 -3.61 -8.38 5.98
C ASP A 113 -3.45 -9.84 5.57
N LYS A 114 -3.86 -10.75 6.45
CA LYS A 114 -3.77 -12.19 6.22
C LYS A 114 -4.70 -12.69 5.11
N ASP A 115 -5.68 -11.89 4.72
CA ASP A 115 -6.57 -12.25 3.62
C ASP A 115 -5.84 -12.41 2.29
N PHE A 116 -4.64 -11.81 2.16
CA PHE A 116 -3.80 -11.98 0.98
C PHE A 116 -2.96 -13.26 1.01
N ASP A 117 -2.86 -13.93 2.16
CA ASP A 117 -2.07 -15.15 2.26
C ASP A 117 -2.67 -16.23 1.36
N ASN A 118 -1.80 -16.96 0.67
CA ASN A 118 -2.18 -18.08 -0.21
C ASN A 118 -2.92 -17.67 -1.50
N ILE A 119 -2.89 -16.39 -1.89
CA ILE A 119 -3.43 -15.99 -3.19
C ILE A 119 -2.41 -16.37 -4.26
N PRO A 120 -2.84 -17.16 -5.29
CA PRO A 120 -1.92 -17.55 -6.35
C PRO A 120 -1.50 -16.36 -7.21
N GLY A 121 -0.27 -16.38 -7.69
CA GLY A 121 0.22 -15.38 -8.64
C GLY A 121 0.86 -14.14 -8.04
N ILE A 122 0.92 -14.02 -6.71
CA ILE A 122 1.61 -12.91 -6.05
C ILE A 122 2.48 -13.40 -4.91
N PHE A 123 3.56 -12.65 -4.63
CA PHE A 123 4.36 -12.82 -3.43
C PHE A 123 3.94 -11.77 -2.40
N ILE A 124 3.77 -12.21 -1.16
CA ILE A 124 3.39 -11.34 -0.05
C ILE A 124 4.60 -11.15 0.87
N VAL A 125 4.82 -9.92 1.32
CA VAL A 125 5.77 -9.62 2.38
C VAL A 125 5.08 -8.81 3.46
N HIS A 126 5.48 -9.04 4.69
CA HIS A 126 5.07 -8.24 5.84
C HIS A 126 6.20 -7.30 6.22
N THR A 127 5.91 -6.33 7.06
CA THR A 127 6.92 -5.35 7.50
C THR A 127 8.18 -6.02 8.05
N LYS A 128 8.00 -7.08 8.85
CA LYS A 128 9.13 -7.82 9.44
C LYS A 128 10.07 -8.41 8.41
N ASP A 129 9.55 -8.74 7.22
CA ASP A 129 10.33 -9.35 6.14
C ASP A 129 11.21 -8.33 5.41
N LEU A 130 10.90 -7.05 5.54
CA LEU A 130 11.60 -5.95 4.87
C LEU A 130 12.60 -5.22 5.77
N LEU A 131 12.69 -5.63 7.02
CA LEU A 131 13.62 -5.02 7.97
C LEU A 131 15.06 -5.46 7.78
#